data_b188c4d9825805f78fb107b72762d57b
#
_entry.id   b188c4d9825805f78fb107b72762d57b
#
_cell.length_a   1.000
_cell.length_b   1.000
_cell.length_c   1.000
_cell.angle_alpha   90.00
_cell.angle_beta   90.00
_cell.angle_gamma   90.00
#
_symmetry.space_group_name_H-M   'P 1'
#
loop_
_entity.id
_entity.type
_entity.pdbx_description
1 polymer ?
#
loop_
_entity_poly.entity_id
_entity_poly.type
_entity_poly.pdbx_seq_one_letter_code
_entity_poly.pdbx_strand_id
1 'polypeptide(L)'
;NLITWVYDSDSYVPTAKIVGDRHYSIVSDYIGRPVQAYDDKGNVVWQTDYDIYGNLRNLHGSRKFIPFRQLGQYEDEETGLYYNRFRYYDSRIGNYISQDPIRLAGGNPTIYGYVKDLNSWVDSFGLENIIFTSSDGFTLEVRNVQDLSHLSNREILDIYHANNNPKGYGKSPKHANGDTIILHHQKQNHSGPVIEMPNSGHVRGLGNKKMHPYFPNPHPTNPVDRDVFNNWKKEYWKYRAETEIKKRGLSYN
;
A
#
# COMPACT_ATOMS: atom_id res chain seq x y z
N ASN A 1 11.93 17.42 23.21
CA ASN A 1 12.47 16.05 23.36
C ASN A 1 12.21 15.29 22.06
N LEU A 2 13.20 14.51 21.61
CA LEU A 2 13.04 13.60 20.49
C LEU A 2 12.02 12.53 20.82
N ILE A 3 11.11 12.23 19.87
CA ILE A 3 10.16 11.12 19.98
C ILE A 3 10.61 10.05 19.00
N THR A 4 10.81 8.83 19.49
CA THR A 4 11.11 7.67 18.66
C THR A 4 9.90 6.72 18.66
N TRP A 5 9.47 6.32 17.49
CA TRP A 5 8.42 5.33 17.30
C TRP A 5 9.03 4.00 16.89
N VAL A 6 8.61 2.93 17.52
CA VAL A 6 8.98 1.56 17.17
C VAL A 6 7.77 0.89 16.53
N TYR A 7 8.01 0.18 15.45
CA TYR A 7 6.98 -0.52 14.69
C TYR A 7 7.24 -2.01 14.71
N ASP A 8 6.19 -2.79 14.53
CA ASP A 8 6.31 -4.22 14.27
C ASP A 8 7.08 -4.45 12.96
N SER A 9 7.82 -5.55 12.90
CA SER A 9 8.68 -5.86 11.75
C SER A 9 7.84 -5.93 10.46
N ASP A 10 8.29 -5.21 9.42
CA ASP A 10 7.64 -5.14 8.10
C ASP A 10 6.19 -4.59 8.11
N SER A 11 5.85 -3.80 9.12
CA SER A 11 4.52 -3.26 9.33
C SER A 11 4.56 -1.75 9.66
N TYR A 12 3.41 -1.08 9.51
CA TYR A 12 3.17 0.27 10.01
C TYR A 12 2.48 0.26 11.39
N VAL A 13 2.34 -0.91 12.02
CA VAL A 13 1.73 -1.04 13.34
C VAL A 13 2.70 -0.53 14.40
N PRO A 14 2.41 0.56 15.11
CA PRO A 14 3.27 1.06 16.17
C PRO A 14 3.19 0.14 17.39
N THR A 15 4.34 -0.25 17.94
CA THR A 15 4.46 -1.12 19.12
C THR A 15 4.99 -0.40 20.34
N ALA A 16 5.77 0.69 20.15
CA ALA A 16 6.22 1.49 21.25
C ALA A 16 6.47 2.95 20.85
N LYS A 17 6.42 3.83 21.88
CA LYS A 17 6.81 5.24 21.83
C LYS A 17 7.87 5.48 22.89
N ILE A 18 8.97 6.14 22.51
CA ILE A 18 10.07 6.49 23.42
C ILE A 18 10.24 8.01 23.43
N VAL A 19 10.25 8.62 24.60
CA VAL A 19 10.43 10.07 24.79
C VAL A 19 11.43 10.31 25.91
N GLY A 20 12.69 10.57 25.55
CA GLY A 20 13.80 10.57 26.51
C GLY A 20 13.94 9.21 27.19
N ASP A 21 13.90 9.16 28.51
CA ASP A 21 14.01 7.92 29.29
C ASP A 21 12.65 7.23 29.55
N ARG A 22 11.56 7.77 29.01
CA ARG A 22 10.21 7.20 29.19
C ARG A 22 9.84 6.32 28.01
N HIS A 23 9.41 5.10 28.30
CA HIS A 23 8.96 4.12 27.34
C HIS A 23 7.47 3.85 27.50
N TYR A 24 6.78 3.72 26.39
CA TYR A 24 5.36 3.41 26.36
C TYR A 24 5.13 2.27 25.40
N SER A 25 4.49 1.20 25.88
CA SER A 25 4.05 0.09 25.03
C SER A 25 2.71 0.43 24.38
N ILE A 26 2.56 0.12 23.10
CA ILE A 26 1.34 0.39 22.34
C ILE A 26 0.71 -0.95 21.94
N VAL A 27 -0.60 -1.06 22.20
CA VAL A 27 -1.44 -2.18 21.76
C VAL A 27 -2.32 -1.69 20.63
N SER A 28 -2.34 -2.45 19.55
CA SER A 28 -3.17 -2.19 18.37
C SER A 28 -4.24 -3.25 18.21
N ASP A 29 -5.33 -2.91 17.51
CA ASP A 29 -6.38 -3.87 17.16
C ASP A 29 -5.94 -4.78 15.97
N TYR A 30 -6.84 -5.67 15.55
CA TYR A 30 -6.57 -6.67 14.53
C TYR A 30 -6.28 -6.10 13.12
N ILE A 31 -6.64 -4.83 12.86
CA ILE A 31 -6.31 -4.12 11.60
C ILE A 31 -5.18 -3.12 11.77
N GLY A 32 -4.50 -3.11 12.93
CA GLY A 32 -3.30 -2.34 13.19
C GLY A 32 -3.53 -0.91 13.71
N ARG A 33 -4.76 -0.56 14.17
CA ARG A 33 -5.03 0.74 14.79
C ARG A 33 -4.63 0.72 16.26
N PRO A 34 -3.87 1.73 16.76
CA PRO A 34 -3.55 1.82 18.18
C PRO A 34 -4.83 1.97 19.02
N VAL A 35 -5.02 1.14 20.04
CA VAL A 35 -6.19 1.20 20.94
C VAL A 35 -5.82 1.53 22.37
N GLN A 36 -4.62 1.17 22.82
CA GLN A 36 -4.14 1.47 24.18
C GLN A 36 -2.64 1.76 24.19
N ALA A 37 -2.20 2.54 25.17
CA ALA A 37 -0.80 2.69 25.49
C ALA A 37 -0.59 2.65 27.01
N TYR A 38 0.51 2.02 27.41
CA TYR A 38 0.88 1.80 28.79
C TYR A 38 2.25 2.42 29.09
N ASP A 39 2.41 2.98 30.28
CA ASP A 39 3.72 3.37 30.80
C ASP A 39 4.54 2.15 31.27
N ASP A 40 5.79 2.40 31.71
CA ASP A 40 6.70 1.39 32.25
C ASP A 40 6.23 0.75 33.56
N LYS A 41 5.20 1.31 34.21
CA LYS A 41 4.56 0.78 35.43
C LYS A 41 3.29 -0.01 35.10
N GLY A 42 2.89 -0.10 33.84
CA GLY A 42 1.67 -0.77 33.40
C GLY A 42 0.40 0.06 33.55
N ASN A 43 0.50 1.38 33.82
CA ASN A 43 -0.67 2.24 33.86
C ASN A 43 -1.10 2.61 32.43
N VAL A 44 -2.41 2.62 32.18
CA VAL A 44 -2.97 3.11 30.91
C VAL A 44 -2.78 4.62 30.85
N VAL A 45 -2.02 5.11 29.89
CA VAL A 45 -1.77 6.54 29.65
C VAL A 45 -2.54 7.08 28.45
N TRP A 46 -3.02 6.19 27.60
CA TRP A 46 -3.84 6.52 26.44
C TRP A 46 -4.72 5.33 26.08
N GLN A 47 -5.97 5.60 25.72
CA GLN A 47 -6.92 4.59 25.26
C GLN A 47 -7.98 5.23 24.38
N THR A 48 -8.45 4.51 23.36
CA THR A 48 -9.55 4.94 22.49
C THR A 48 -10.28 3.76 21.87
N ASP A 49 -11.54 3.99 21.51
CA ASP A 49 -12.28 3.21 20.52
C ASP A 49 -12.27 3.95 19.18
N TYR A 50 -12.71 3.28 18.13
CA TYR A 50 -12.89 3.88 16.81
C TYR A 50 -14.31 3.66 16.32
N ASP A 51 -14.86 4.68 15.65
CA ASP A 51 -16.04 4.45 14.83
C ASP A 51 -15.66 3.80 13.47
N ILE A 52 -16.69 3.52 12.65
CA ILE A 52 -16.50 2.87 11.36
C ILE A 52 -15.58 3.65 10.40
N TYR A 53 -15.50 4.96 10.53
CA TYR A 53 -14.65 5.81 9.69
C TYR A 53 -13.28 6.11 10.30
N GLY A 54 -12.98 5.53 11.48
CA GLY A 54 -11.69 5.71 12.15
C GLY A 54 -11.61 6.96 13.02
N ASN A 55 -12.73 7.63 13.34
CA ASN A 55 -12.71 8.68 14.35
C ASN A 55 -12.49 8.09 15.74
N LEU A 56 -11.70 8.78 16.55
CA LEU A 56 -11.51 8.42 17.94
C LEU A 56 -12.81 8.60 18.73
N ARG A 57 -13.15 7.58 19.54
CA ARG A 57 -14.27 7.56 20.48
C ARG A 57 -13.76 7.22 21.88
N ASN A 58 -14.45 7.71 22.89
CA ASN A 58 -14.14 7.41 24.30
C ASN A 58 -12.65 7.64 24.67
N LEU A 59 -12.04 8.68 24.11
CA LEU A 59 -10.61 8.94 24.26
C LEU A 59 -10.25 9.24 25.70
N HIS A 60 -9.32 8.45 26.24
CA HIS A 60 -8.57 8.73 27.46
C HIS A 60 -7.15 9.19 27.10
N GLY A 61 -6.67 10.26 27.72
CA GLY A 61 -5.38 10.86 27.39
C GLY A 61 -5.46 11.91 26.28
N SER A 62 -4.30 12.37 25.83
CA SER A 62 -4.21 13.41 24.81
C SER A 62 -4.32 12.83 23.40
N ARG A 63 -5.13 13.43 22.52
CA ARG A 63 -5.25 13.07 21.11
C ARG A 63 -3.88 13.05 20.38
N LYS A 64 -3.00 13.96 20.75
CA LYS A 64 -1.63 14.09 20.23
C LYS A 64 -0.66 13.04 20.75
N PHE A 65 -1.03 12.29 21.79
CA PHE A 65 -0.13 11.32 22.40
C PHE A 65 0.23 10.20 21.42
N ILE A 66 -0.75 9.70 20.67
CA ILE A 66 -0.57 8.79 19.53
C ILE A 66 -1.24 9.44 18.30
N PRO A 67 -0.47 9.92 17.31
CA PRO A 67 -1.01 10.56 16.12
C PRO A 67 -1.46 9.59 15.03
N PHE A 68 -1.16 8.30 15.18
CA PHE A 68 -1.54 7.26 14.21
C PHE A 68 -3.03 6.94 14.32
N ARG A 69 -3.66 6.67 13.16
CA ARG A 69 -5.07 6.38 13.04
C ARG A 69 -5.26 5.01 12.39
N GLN A 70 -5.94 4.88 11.27
CA GLN A 70 -5.95 3.62 10.54
C GLN A 70 -4.54 3.30 10.04
N LEU A 71 -4.25 2.05 9.72
CA LEU A 71 -2.90 1.62 9.36
C LEU A 71 -2.33 2.48 8.21
N GLY A 72 -1.18 3.11 8.47
CA GLY A 72 -0.53 4.03 7.53
C GLY A 72 -0.97 5.48 7.62
N GLN A 73 -1.99 5.82 8.42
CA GLN A 73 -2.48 7.19 8.59
C GLN A 73 -1.83 7.92 9.76
N TYR A 74 -1.57 9.20 9.55
CA TYR A 74 -1.08 10.15 10.55
C TYR A 74 -2.05 11.35 10.64
N GLU A 75 -2.54 11.66 11.81
CA GLU A 75 -3.41 12.83 11.99
C GLU A 75 -2.61 14.12 11.95
N ASP A 76 -3.00 14.99 11.03
CA ASP A 76 -2.54 16.37 10.96
C ASP A 76 -3.36 17.21 11.97
N GLU A 77 -2.67 17.76 12.96
CA GLU A 77 -3.28 18.53 14.04
C GLU A 77 -3.90 19.84 13.57
N GLU A 78 -3.36 20.46 12.53
CA GLU A 78 -3.82 21.76 12.03
C GLU A 78 -5.14 21.64 11.30
N THR A 79 -5.31 20.56 10.53
CA THR A 79 -6.49 20.35 9.69
C THR A 79 -7.49 19.38 10.29
N GLY A 80 -7.05 18.51 11.21
CA GLY A 80 -7.83 17.38 11.73
C GLY A 80 -8.07 16.28 10.71
N LEU A 81 -7.40 16.35 9.56
CA LEU A 81 -7.44 15.31 8.54
C LEU A 81 -6.38 14.24 8.81
N TYR A 82 -6.55 13.06 8.22
CA TYR A 82 -5.58 11.98 8.34
C TYR A 82 -4.72 11.93 7.07
N TYR A 83 -3.45 12.31 7.21
CA TYR A 83 -2.47 12.19 6.13
C TYR A 83 -2.19 10.71 5.84
N ASN A 84 -2.48 10.28 4.65
CA ASN A 84 -2.28 8.92 4.17
C ASN A 84 -1.38 8.94 2.92
N ARG A 85 -0.14 9.39 3.12
CA ARG A 85 0.94 9.44 2.13
C ARG A 85 0.64 10.26 0.86
N PHE A 86 -0.29 9.80 0.03
CA PHE A 86 -0.64 10.46 -1.24
C PHE A 86 -1.94 11.27 -1.17
N ARG A 87 -2.77 11.00 -0.16
CA ARG A 87 -4.05 11.67 0.02
C ARG A 87 -4.29 12.04 1.48
N TYR A 88 -5.17 13.02 1.69
CA TYR A 88 -5.74 13.31 2.98
C TYR A 88 -7.12 12.70 3.11
N TYR A 89 -7.34 11.98 4.19
CA TYR A 89 -8.61 11.33 4.52
C TYR A 89 -9.36 12.15 5.57
N ASP A 90 -10.65 12.40 5.33
CA ASP A 90 -11.55 13.03 6.28
C ASP A 90 -12.41 11.96 6.95
N SER A 91 -12.07 11.64 8.20
CA SER A 91 -12.78 10.64 8.98
C SER A 91 -14.22 11.03 9.35
N ARG A 92 -14.60 12.32 9.22
CA ARG A 92 -15.98 12.79 9.46
C ARG A 92 -16.92 12.34 8.36
N ILE A 93 -16.43 12.20 7.15
CA ILE A 93 -17.21 11.79 5.98
C ILE A 93 -16.82 10.42 5.43
N GLY A 94 -15.74 9.82 5.96
CA GLY A 94 -15.28 8.50 5.55
C GLY A 94 -14.64 8.43 4.16
N ASN A 95 -14.15 9.56 3.63
CA ASN A 95 -13.61 9.66 2.28
C ASN A 95 -12.31 10.46 2.24
N TYR A 96 -11.54 10.27 1.17
CA TYR A 96 -10.45 11.17 0.83
C TYR A 96 -10.99 12.52 0.34
N ILE A 97 -10.26 13.60 0.61
CA ILE A 97 -10.62 14.95 0.13
C ILE A 97 -10.12 15.24 -1.29
N SER A 98 -9.28 14.38 -1.84
CA SER A 98 -8.78 14.47 -3.21
C SER A 98 -9.11 13.20 -3.99
N GLN A 99 -9.20 13.34 -5.31
CA GLN A 99 -9.41 12.20 -6.21
C GLN A 99 -8.25 11.22 -6.12
N ASP A 100 -8.56 9.94 -6.26
CA ASP A 100 -7.53 8.92 -6.40
C ASP A 100 -6.68 9.22 -7.65
N PRO A 101 -5.34 9.28 -7.54
CA PRO A 101 -4.47 9.45 -8.70
C PRO A 101 -4.66 8.38 -9.78
N ILE A 102 -5.02 7.16 -9.37
CA ILE A 102 -5.32 6.04 -10.29
C ILE A 102 -6.82 5.95 -10.64
N ARG A 103 -7.66 6.81 -10.07
CA ARG A 103 -9.12 6.92 -10.30
C ARG A 103 -9.82 5.57 -10.08
N LEU A 104 -10.80 5.24 -10.97
CA LEU A 104 -11.58 4.00 -10.88
C LEU A 104 -10.78 2.73 -11.23
N ALA A 105 -9.50 2.85 -11.61
CA ALA A 105 -8.63 1.69 -11.85
C ALA A 105 -8.35 0.87 -10.58
N GLY A 106 -8.48 1.48 -9.40
CA GLY A 106 -8.39 0.80 -8.12
C GLY A 106 -9.59 -0.09 -7.77
N GLY A 107 -10.65 -0.06 -8.59
CA GLY A 107 -11.83 -0.90 -8.39
C GLY A 107 -12.81 -0.40 -7.30
N ASN A 108 -12.62 0.83 -6.77
CA ASN A 108 -13.58 1.48 -5.89
C ASN A 108 -14.75 2.08 -6.69
N PRO A 109 -15.99 2.02 -6.21
CA PRO A 109 -17.13 2.65 -6.87
C PRO A 109 -17.04 4.18 -6.91
N THR A 110 -16.17 4.78 -6.09
CA THR A 110 -15.94 6.23 -6.06
C THR A 110 -14.44 6.57 -6.03
N ILE A 111 -14.06 7.60 -6.77
CA ILE A 111 -12.67 8.12 -6.82
C ILE A 111 -12.21 8.80 -5.52
N TYR A 112 -13.09 8.95 -4.53
CA TYR A 112 -12.80 9.51 -3.21
C TYR A 112 -12.87 8.46 -2.09
N GLY A 113 -13.24 7.20 -2.40
CA GLY A 113 -13.44 6.16 -1.41
C GLY A 113 -12.13 5.75 -0.73
N TYR A 114 -12.22 5.33 0.54
CA TYR A 114 -11.09 4.79 1.28
C TYR A 114 -10.88 3.31 0.92
N VAL A 115 -11.74 2.43 1.41
CA VAL A 115 -11.72 0.99 1.11
C VAL A 115 -13.15 0.46 1.01
N LYS A 116 -13.33 -0.70 0.37
CA LYS A 116 -14.67 -1.32 0.21
C LYS A 116 -15.24 -1.89 1.50
N ASP A 117 -14.38 -2.42 2.37
CA ASP A 117 -14.76 -2.98 3.67
C ASP A 117 -13.87 -2.41 4.76
N LEU A 118 -14.43 -1.47 5.52
CA LEU A 118 -13.75 -0.75 6.60
C LEU A 118 -13.39 -1.63 7.81
N ASN A 119 -13.98 -2.84 7.90
CA ASN A 119 -13.71 -3.74 9.01
C ASN A 119 -12.53 -4.67 8.78
N SER A 120 -12.15 -4.92 7.52
CA SER A 120 -11.12 -5.91 7.19
C SER A 120 -10.03 -5.38 6.26
N TRP A 121 -10.26 -4.25 5.62
CA TRP A 121 -9.35 -3.67 4.65
C TRP A 121 -8.75 -2.36 5.14
N VAL A 122 -7.48 -2.14 4.79
CA VAL A 122 -6.76 -0.88 5.05
C VAL A 122 -6.06 -0.41 3.79
N ASP A 123 -6.07 0.92 3.57
CA ASP A 123 -5.32 1.56 2.50
C ASP A 123 -4.06 2.20 3.11
N SER A 124 -2.99 1.43 3.24
CA SER A 124 -1.75 1.87 3.90
C SER A 124 -0.97 2.95 3.13
N PHE A 125 -1.35 3.23 1.90
CA PHE A 125 -0.63 4.16 1.03
C PHE A 125 -1.48 5.34 0.55
N GLY A 126 -2.78 5.36 0.84
CA GLY A 126 -3.68 6.34 0.24
C GLY A 126 -3.86 6.12 -1.27
N LEU A 127 -3.63 4.88 -1.72
CA LEU A 127 -3.80 4.40 -3.08
C LEU A 127 -4.47 3.04 -3.00
N GLU A 128 -5.49 2.83 -3.82
CA GLU A 128 -6.22 1.57 -3.81
C GLU A 128 -5.37 0.40 -4.28
N ASN A 129 -5.63 -0.77 -3.70
CA ASN A 129 -5.04 -2.03 -4.14
C ASN A 129 -5.82 -2.54 -5.37
N ILE A 130 -5.10 -3.02 -6.37
CA ILE A 130 -5.70 -3.68 -7.54
C ILE A 130 -5.76 -5.18 -7.27
N ILE A 131 -6.94 -5.78 -7.36
CA ILE A 131 -7.07 -7.24 -7.46
C ILE A 131 -7.15 -7.55 -8.95
N PHE A 132 -6.13 -8.25 -9.48
CA PHE A 132 -6.07 -8.61 -10.88
C PHE A 132 -6.04 -10.13 -11.06
N THR A 133 -6.92 -10.62 -11.92
CA THR A 133 -7.01 -12.03 -12.31
C THR A 133 -6.58 -12.16 -13.76
N SER A 134 -5.59 -12.99 -14.04
CA SER A 134 -5.17 -13.33 -15.40
C SER A 134 -6.16 -14.27 -16.10
N SER A 135 -5.98 -14.43 -17.38
CA SER A 135 -6.88 -15.26 -18.23
C SER A 135 -6.92 -16.74 -17.84
N ASP A 136 -5.86 -17.24 -17.18
CA ASP A 136 -5.77 -18.59 -16.62
C ASP A 136 -6.40 -18.72 -15.19
N GLY A 137 -6.98 -17.62 -14.66
CA GLY A 137 -7.66 -17.58 -13.36
C GLY A 137 -6.75 -17.32 -12.17
N PHE A 138 -5.44 -17.09 -12.38
CA PHE A 138 -4.52 -16.75 -11.27
C PHE A 138 -4.75 -15.32 -10.81
N THR A 139 -5.03 -15.15 -9.51
CA THR A 139 -5.41 -13.86 -8.91
C THR A 139 -4.39 -13.41 -7.88
N LEU A 140 -3.93 -12.17 -8.00
CA LEU A 140 -3.08 -11.51 -6.99
C LEU A 140 -3.62 -10.13 -6.63
N GLU A 141 -3.41 -9.74 -5.39
CA GLU A 141 -3.55 -8.37 -4.91
C GLU A 141 -2.28 -7.59 -5.25
N VAL A 142 -2.41 -6.45 -5.91
CA VAL A 142 -1.30 -5.53 -6.20
C VAL A 142 -1.39 -4.32 -5.31
N ARG A 143 -0.35 -4.07 -4.55
CA ARG A 143 -0.20 -2.96 -3.60
C ARG A 143 0.75 -1.91 -4.12
N ASN A 144 0.64 -0.70 -3.57
CA ASN A 144 1.50 0.44 -3.92
C ASN A 144 1.52 0.72 -5.42
N VAL A 145 0.34 0.71 -6.03
CA VAL A 145 0.15 0.92 -7.47
C VAL A 145 0.74 2.27 -7.88
N GLN A 146 1.70 2.25 -8.79
CA GLN A 146 2.43 3.46 -9.20
C GLN A 146 1.64 4.27 -10.22
N ASP A 147 1.71 5.61 -10.10
CA ASP A 147 1.13 6.52 -11.10
C ASP A 147 1.92 6.44 -12.42
N LEU A 148 1.21 6.28 -13.53
CA LEU A 148 1.77 6.23 -14.87
C LEU A 148 1.48 7.51 -15.70
N SER A 149 0.90 8.54 -15.09
CA SER A 149 0.50 9.78 -15.78
C SER A 149 1.68 10.52 -16.41
N HIS A 150 2.89 10.37 -15.85
CA HIS A 150 4.13 10.96 -16.34
C HIS A 150 4.66 10.34 -17.64
N LEU A 151 4.21 9.13 -18.00
CA LEU A 151 4.60 8.47 -19.25
C LEU A 151 3.90 9.14 -20.44
N SER A 152 4.62 9.26 -21.56
CA SER A 152 4.06 9.74 -22.82
C SER A 152 3.05 8.73 -23.39
N ASN A 153 2.18 9.20 -24.28
CA ASN A 153 1.22 8.34 -24.98
C ASN A 153 1.92 7.20 -25.73
N ARG A 154 3.06 7.49 -26.35
CA ARG A 154 3.88 6.49 -27.05
C ARG A 154 4.38 5.40 -26.11
N GLU A 155 4.90 5.77 -24.95
CA GLU A 155 5.37 4.79 -23.96
C GLU A 155 4.25 3.89 -23.45
N ILE A 156 3.05 4.43 -23.22
CA ILE A 156 1.86 3.66 -22.81
C ILE A 156 1.47 2.66 -23.92
N LEU A 157 1.43 3.10 -25.17
CA LEU A 157 1.13 2.22 -26.31
C LEU A 157 2.21 1.14 -26.49
N ASP A 158 3.48 1.49 -26.34
CA ASP A 158 4.60 0.54 -26.38
C ASP A 158 4.47 -0.55 -25.30
N ILE A 159 4.05 -0.17 -24.08
CA ILE A 159 3.80 -1.12 -22.99
C ILE A 159 2.63 -2.05 -23.37
N TYR A 160 1.54 -1.48 -23.88
CA TYR A 160 0.39 -2.26 -24.35
C TYR A 160 0.78 -3.29 -25.40
N HIS A 161 1.41 -2.85 -26.50
CA HIS A 161 1.78 -3.72 -27.61
C HIS A 161 2.79 -4.80 -27.21
N ALA A 162 3.80 -4.45 -26.40
CA ALA A 162 4.78 -5.43 -25.92
C ALA A 162 4.14 -6.53 -25.05
N ASN A 163 3.14 -6.18 -24.25
CA ASN A 163 2.45 -7.12 -23.36
C ASN A 163 1.28 -7.85 -24.08
N ASN A 164 0.77 -7.30 -25.17
CA ASN A 164 -0.22 -7.97 -26.01
C ASN A 164 0.40 -8.97 -27.01
N ASN A 165 1.71 -8.95 -27.20
CA ASN A 165 2.40 -9.88 -28.09
C ASN A 165 2.59 -11.24 -27.39
N PRO A 166 1.97 -12.34 -27.86
CA PRO A 166 2.05 -13.64 -27.20
C PRO A 166 3.49 -14.21 -27.15
N LYS A 167 4.33 -13.87 -28.14
CA LYS A 167 5.72 -14.32 -28.23
C LYS A 167 6.74 -13.38 -27.56
N GLY A 168 6.29 -12.22 -27.08
CA GLY A 168 7.16 -11.22 -26.43
C GLY A 168 7.37 -11.50 -24.94
N TYR A 169 8.48 -10.99 -24.41
CA TYR A 169 8.77 -11.04 -22.97
C TYR A 169 7.95 -10.04 -22.12
N GLY A 170 7.16 -9.18 -22.77
CA GLY A 170 6.45 -8.08 -22.14
C GLY A 170 7.36 -6.89 -21.82
N LYS A 171 6.74 -5.81 -21.33
CA LYS A 171 7.43 -4.56 -20.96
C LYS A 171 6.80 -3.98 -19.71
N SER A 172 7.62 -3.75 -18.68
CA SER A 172 7.20 -3.01 -17.48
C SER A 172 7.30 -1.49 -17.72
N PRO A 173 6.43 -0.70 -17.11
CA PRO A 173 6.54 0.75 -17.19
C PRO A 173 7.79 1.28 -16.48
N LYS A 174 8.11 2.55 -16.74
CA LYS A 174 9.13 3.30 -16.00
C LYS A 174 8.47 4.13 -14.91
N HIS A 175 9.15 4.26 -13.78
CA HIS A 175 8.82 5.20 -12.72
C HIS A 175 9.32 6.60 -13.10
N ALA A 176 8.79 7.66 -12.47
CA ALA A 176 9.17 9.05 -12.76
C ALA A 176 10.68 9.35 -12.58
N ASN A 177 11.39 8.57 -11.78
CA ASN A 177 12.85 8.68 -11.63
C ASN A 177 13.65 7.93 -12.71
N GLY A 178 12.98 7.33 -13.71
CA GLY A 178 13.60 6.57 -14.81
C GLY A 178 13.81 5.08 -14.53
N ASP A 179 13.61 4.61 -13.31
CA ASP A 179 13.73 3.20 -12.94
C ASP A 179 12.60 2.36 -13.57
N THR A 180 12.90 1.10 -13.83
CA THR A 180 11.85 0.14 -14.19
C THR A 180 10.99 -0.16 -12.96
N ILE A 181 9.67 -0.07 -13.10
CA ILE A 181 8.73 -0.55 -12.08
C ILE A 181 8.74 -2.08 -12.11
N ILE A 182 8.99 -2.69 -10.98
CA ILE A 182 8.94 -4.15 -10.81
C ILE A 182 7.77 -4.54 -9.93
N LEU A 183 7.41 -5.81 -10.00
CA LEU A 183 6.43 -6.46 -9.14
C LEU A 183 7.16 -7.40 -8.19
N HIS A 184 7.10 -7.10 -6.90
CA HIS A 184 7.76 -7.88 -5.85
C HIS A 184 6.73 -8.67 -5.06
N HIS A 185 6.87 -10.00 -5.00
CA HIS A 185 6.06 -10.85 -4.11
C HIS A 185 6.42 -10.62 -2.66
N GLN A 186 5.47 -10.16 -1.87
CA GLN A 186 5.68 -9.99 -0.44
C GLN A 186 5.99 -11.33 0.22
N LYS A 187 7.09 -11.38 0.98
CA LYS A 187 7.60 -12.59 1.66
C LYS A 187 7.87 -13.78 0.71
N GLN A 188 8.15 -13.53 -0.58
CA GLN A 188 8.40 -14.57 -1.60
C GLN A 188 7.25 -15.58 -1.76
N ASN A 189 6.03 -15.24 -1.36
CA ASN A 189 4.87 -16.12 -1.35
C ASN A 189 4.12 -16.05 -2.68
N HIS A 190 3.90 -17.20 -3.36
CA HIS A 190 3.24 -17.28 -4.66
C HIS A 190 1.83 -16.67 -4.67
N SER A 191 1.03 -16.93 -3.67
CA SER A 191 -0.34 -16.42 -3.52
C SER A 191 -0.40 -15.13 -2.70
N GLY A 192 0.74 -14.62 -2.24
CA GLY A 192 0.81 -13.38 -1.47
C GLY A 192 0.67 -12.15 -2.35
N PRO A 193 0.37 -11.00 -1.75
CA PRO A 193 0.29 -9.78 -2.52
C PRO A 193 1.62 -9.43 -3.17
N VAL A 194 1.54 -8.74 -4.32
CA VAL A 194 2.69 -8.15 -4.99
C VAL A 194 2.70 -6.64 -4.80
N ILE A 195 3.88 -6.05 -4.79
CA ILE A 195 4.09 -4.62 -4.60
C ILE A 195 4.69 -4.05 -5.88
N GLU A 196 4.06 -3.00 -6.45
CA GLU A 196 4.70 -2.19 -7.47
C GLU A 196 5.75 -1.29 -6.84
N MET A 197 6.97 -1.33 -7.33
CA MET A 197 8.05 -0.48 -6.80
C MET A 197 9.13 -0.23 -7.84
N PRO A 198 9.85 0.92 -7.75
CA PRO A 198 11.05 1.14 -8.53
C PRO A 198 12.11 0.08 -8.23
N ASN A 199 12.83 -0.39 -9.25
CA ASN A 199 13.86 -1.41 -9.10
C ASN A 199 14.99 -1.01 -8.12
N SER A 200 15.34 0.28 -8.05
CA SER A 200 16.29 0.82 -7.08
C SER A 200 15.82 0.62 -5.63
N GLY A 201 14.52 0.71 -5.37
CA GLY A 201 13.92 0.43 -4.06
C GLY A 201 14.03 -1.04 -3.67
N HIS A 202 13.93 -1.94 -4.64
CA HIS A 202 14.05 -3.38 -4.41
C HIS A 202 15.46 -3.82 -4.02
N VAL A 203 16.47 -3.39 -4.79
CA VAL A 203 17.85 -3.92 -4.65
C VAL A 203 18.66 -3.12 -3.62
N ARG A 204 18.45 -1.80 -3.52
CA ARG A 204 19.29 -0.89 -2.75
C ARG A 204 18.66 -0.36 -1.48
N GLY A 205 17.33 -0.17 -1.46
CA GLY A 205 16.65 0.56 -0.40
C GLY A 205 16.39 -0.23 0.87
N LEU A 206 15.96 -1.49 0.78
CA LEU A 206 15.51 -2.29 1.92
C LEU A 206 16.41 -3.49 2.24
N GLY A 207 17.40 -3.77 1.40
CA GLY A 207 18.29 -4.92 1.52
C GLY A 207 17.61 -6.27 1.21
N ASN A 208 18.40 -7.20 0.67
CA ASN A 208 17.87 -8.46 0.14
C ASN A 208 17.18 -9.33 1.21
N LYS A 209 17.67 -9.32 2.46
CA LYS A 209 17.12 -10.13 3.55
C LYS A 209 15.75 -9.65 4.05
N LYS A 210 15.47 -8.36 4.00
CA LYS A 210 14.15 -7.82 4.42
C LYS A 210 13.05 -8.15 3.42
N MET A 211 13.36 -8.06 2.12
CA MET A 211 12.38 -8.33 1.07
C MET A 211 12.25 -9.81 0.75
N HIS A 212 13.33 -10.57 0.97
CA HIS A 212 13.43 -12.01 0.70
C HIS A 212 13.84 -12.75 1.97
N PRO A 213 12.92 -12.94 2.93
CA PRO A 213 13.24 -13.53 4.24
C PRO A 213 13.79 -14.94 4.15
N TYR A 214 13.53 -15.64 3.05
CA TYR A 214 14.01 -17.01 2.81
C TYR A 214 15.24 -17.09 1.90
N PHE A 215 15.74 -15.95 1.38
CA PHE A 215 16.92 -15.97 0.47
C PHE A 215 18.14 -16.65 1.12
N PRO A 216 18.85 -17.52 0.39
CA PRO A 216 18.74 -17.84 -1.04
C PRO A 216 17.65 -18.86 -1.42
N ASN A 217 16.94 -19.42 -0.47
CA ASN A 217 15.90 -20.42 -0.69
C ASN A 217 14.58 -19.79 -1.12
N PRO A 218 13.70 -20.52 -1.80
CA PRO A 218 12.33 -20.10 -2.04
C PRO A 218 11.49 -20.17 -0.75
N HIS A 219 10.25 -19.66 -0.82
CA HIS A 219 9.27 -19.82 0.27
C HIS A 219 9.07 -21.32 0.60
N PRO A 220 9.11 -21.73 1.88
CA PRO A 220 9.19 -23.15 2.24
C PRO A 220 7.94 -23.98 1.88
N THR A 221 6.76 -23.35 1.86
CA THR A 221 5.50 -24.04 1.62
C THR A 221 4.73 -23.54 0.40
N ASN A 222 5.06 -22.36 -0.11
CA ASN A 222 4.38 -21.76 -1.26
C ASN A 222 5.34 -20.95 -2.13
N PRO A 223 6.32 -21.62 -2.79
CA PRO A 223 7.29 -20.94 -3.65
C PRO A 223 6.63 -20.32 -4.87
N VAL A 224 7.16 -19.19 -5.32
CA VAL A 224 6.66 -18.50 -6.52
C VAL A 224 6.87 -19.36 -7.75
N ASP A 225 5.77 -19.77 -8.41
CA ASP A 225 5.82 -20.34 -9.75
C ASP A 225 6.13 -19.22 -10.75
N ARG A 226 7.31 -19.30 -11.35
CA ARG A 226 7.83 -18.25 -12.23
C ARG A 226 7.09 -18.18 -13.56
N ASP A 227 6.63 -19.30 -14.10
CA ASP A 227 5.93 -19.35 -15.40
C ASP A 227 4.53 -18.78 -15.25
N VAL A 228 3.79 -19.21 -14.26
CA VAL A 228 2.47 -18.64 -13.92
C VAL A 228 2.58 -17.14 -13.65
N PHE A 229 3.54 -16.73 -12.82
CA PHE A 229 3.71 -15.32 -12.49
C PHE A 229 4.16 -14.46 -13.68
N ASN A 230 5.01 -14.97 -14.57
CA ASN A 230 5.43 -14.22 -15.77
C ASN A 230 4.27 -13.99 -16.74
N ASN A 231 3.38 -14.97 -16.93
CA ASN A 231 2.16 -14.82 -17.71
C ASN A 231 1.23 -13.80 -17.06
N TRP A 232 0.95 -13.95 -15.77
CA TRP A 232 0.13 -13.03 -15.00
C TRP A 232 0.67 -11.59 -15.06
N LYS A 233 1.97 -11.39 -14.86
CA LYS A 233 2.65 -10.09 -14.92
C LYS A 233 2.48 -9.41 -16.27
N LYS A 234 2.56 -10.18 -17.36
CA LYS A 234 2.40 -9.68 -18.71
C LYS A 234 0.97 -9.16 -18.94
N GLU A 235 -0.03 -9.93 -18.54
CA GLU A 235 -1.44 -9.52 -18.62
C GLU A 235 -1.75 -8.34 -17.71
N TYR A 236 -1.14 -8.30 -16.52
CA TYR A 236 -1.27 -7.19 -15.61
C TYR A 236 -0.74 -5.87 -16.19
N TRP A 237 0.47 -5.87 -16.78
CA TRP A 237 1.00 -4.65 -17.40
C TRP A 237 0.21 -4.23 -18.66
N LYS A 238 -0.33 -5.19 -19.39
CA LYS A 238 -1.29 -4.89 -20.46
C LYS A 238 -2.52 -4.18 -19.92
N TYR A 239 -3.14 -4.72 -18.88
CA TYR A 239 -4.29 -4.12 -18.19
C TYR A 239 -3.99 -2.69 -17.70
N ARG A 240 -2.83 -2.45 -17.09
CA ARG A 240 -2.41 -1.12 -16.63
C ARG A 240 -2.28 -0.14 -17.80
N ALA A 241 -1.71 -0.56 -18.93
CA ALA A 241 -1.60 0.24 -20.14
C ALA A 241 -2.98 0.52 -20.76
N GLU A 242 -3.86 -0.47 -20.85
CA GLU A 242 -5.24 -0.30 -21.33
C GLU A 242 -6.04 0.72 -20.49
N THR A 243 -5.85 0.70 -19.20
CA THR A 243 -6.46 1.67 -18.29
C THR A 243 -6.01 3.10 -18.61
N GLU A 244 -4.71 3.32 -18.84
CA GLU A 244 -4.19 4.63 -19.22
C GLU A 244 -4.62 5.03 -20.66
N ILE A 245 -4.66 4.11 -21.61
CA ILE A 245 -5.17 4.35 -22.98
C ILE A 245 -6.60 4.85 -22.93
N LYS A 246 -7.48 4.17 -22.19
CA LYS A 246 -8.89 4.57 -21.99
C LYS A 246 -9.01 5.93 -21.32
N LYS A 247 -8.25 6.15 -20.25
CA LYS A 247 -8.24 7.41 -19.49
C LYS A 247 -7.84 8.60 -20.36
N ARG A 248 -6.90 8.41 -21.29
CA ARG A 248 -6.39 9.46 -22.20
C ARG A 248 -7.18 9.57 -23.52
N GLY A 249 -8.15 8.70 -23.75
CA GLY A 249 -8.89 8.65 -25.02
C GLY A 249 -8.04 8.29 -26.23
N LEU A 250 -6.99 7.46 -26.03
CA LEU A 250 -6.09 7.04 -27.12
C LEU A 250 -6.67 5.89 -27.92
N SER A 251 -6.30 5.83 -29.20
CA SER A 251 -6.49 4.63 -30.04
C SER A 251 -5.41 3.61 -29.77
N TYR A 252 -5.72 2.33 -29.91
CA TYR A 252 -4.77 1.21 -29.77
C TYR A 252 -3.83 1.05 -30.99
N ASN A 253 -4.00 1.89 -32.02
CA ASN A 253 -3.19 1.87 -33.23
C ASN A 253 -1.93 2.72 -33.11
#